data_c5fd0f244ca80a0d2644be2e6d3d4c88
#
_entry.id   c5fd0f244ca80a0d2644be2e6d3d4c88
#
_cell.length_a   1.000
_cell.length_b   1.000
_cell.length_c   1.000
_cell.angle_alpha   90.00
_cell.angle_beta   90.00
_cell.angle_gamma   90.00
#
_symmetry.space_group_name_H-M   'P 1'
#
loop_
_entity.id
_entity.type
_entity.pdbx_description
1 polymer ?
#
loop_
_entity_poly.entity_id
_entity_poly.type
_entity_poly.pdbx_seq_one_letter_code
_entity_poly.pdbx_strand_id
1 'polypeptide(L)'
;MALRSPDGPDRPRYHQATIDDLGTPLAEVTFVVVDLETTGGSPKDSAITEIGAVKVRGGQVLGEFQTLVDPGREIPPYISVLTGITSMMVAAAPRIDAVLPAFLEFARGTVLVAHNAPFDLGFLRAACESTGVTWPAFASVDTAVLARRLLTRDEVPNCKLGTLAPFFSTSTQPCHRALDDARATVDVLHGLFERLGPLGVSSLEELTGLTRQVDPQRRRKRHLAEHVPSGPGVYVFRGPRDEPLYVGTSTDLRSRVRSYFTAGEQRSRMTEMIALAERIEALPCAHDLEAAVRELRLIAEHKPRYNRRSRFPERALWVRLTDEVFPRLSVVRRVRPGAGVFLGPFPDRRAADAAVAAVHESLPLRQCTSRLSLTVLGTACALAGMGRCGAPCTGAQSREEYASVAAVFAAAVDSDPRELVAPLLARVERLADEGRYEDAAVLRDRVAVLVRAVRRRQRLESLADVPELVLARPDGAGGWQLSVVRRGRLVAAGVAVRGRSVRGYLADLRATAETPTGPEGELAASVDETELVLRWMEKPGTRLVDLTGTLASRTPGTGHYSDFLARVDAGRSERDPFADGRSLSTRAQPDRVSPGQPAPRAREAARGRSAGRTAGRRGRVPTGLASPA
;
A
#
# COMPACT_ATOMS: atom_id res chain seq x y z
N MET A 1 40.46 -27.56 -18.73
CA MET A 1 39.48 -27.11 -19.73
C MET A 1 38.13 -27.69 -19.32
N ALA A 2 37.41 -26.96 -18.46
CA ALA A 2 36.16 -27.41 -17.85
C ALA A 2 35.01 -26.76 -18.64
N LEU A 3 34.18 -27.61 -19.24
CA LEU A 3 32.97 -27.21 -19.98
C LEU A 3 31.91 -26.69 -19.01
N ARG A 4 31.51 -25.44 -19.13
CA ARG A 4 30.35 -24.89 -18.48
C ARG A 4 29.09 -25.43 -19.17
N SER A 5 28.16 -25.96 -18.37
CA SER A 5 26.80 -26.30 -18.83
C SER A 5 26.01 -25.00 -19.12
N PRO A 6 25.19 -24.97 -20.18
CA PRO A 6 24.34 -23.82 -20.44
C PRO A 6 23.16 -23.82 -19.50
N ASP A 7 22.92 -22.65 -18.90
CA ASP A 7 21.76 -22.34 -18.09
C ASP A 7 20.45 -22.63 -18.87
N GLY A 8 19.52 -23.28 -18.19
CA GLY A 8 18.20 -23.57 -18.72
C GLY A 8 17.38 -22.29 -18.91
N PRO A 9 16.29 -22.33 -19.68
CA PRO A 9 15.53 -21.15 -20.07
C PRO A 9 14.91 -20.49 -18.84
N ASP A 10 15.27 -19.21 -18.69
CA ASP A 10 14.74 -18.28 -17.71
C ASP A 10 13.20 -18.27 -17.78
N ARG A 11 12.53 -18.78 -16.75
CA ARG A 11 11.08 -18.73 -16.66
C ARG A 11 10.66 -17.27 -16.55
N PRO A 12 9.70 -16.78 -17.33
CA PRO A 12 9.28 -15.40 -17.26
C PRO A 12 8.74 -15.09 -15.87
N ARG A 13 9.43 -14.22 -15.14
CA ARG A 13 8.94 -13.66 -13.88
C ARG A 13 7.80 -12.72 -14.20
N TYR A 14 6.57 -13.16 -13.97
CA TYR A 14 5.39 -12.31 -14.06
C TYR A 14 5.45 -11.28 -12.92
N HIS A 15 5.64 -10.02 -13.28
CA HIS A 15 5.46 -8.91 -12.32
C HIS A 15 3.99 -8.51 -12.30
N GLN A 16 3.33 -8.70 -11.15
CA GLN A 16 2.00 -8.15 -10.91
C GLN A 16 2.06 -6.61 -10.85
N ALA A 17 0.95 -5.96 -11.14
CA ALA A 17 0.88 -4.51 -11.27
C ALA A 17 1.10 -3.75 -9.95
N THR A 18 0.94 -4.42 -8.78
CA THR A 18 1.28 -3.89 -7.45
C THR A 18 1.81 -5.03 -6.56
N ILE A 19 2.87 -4.77 -5.81
CA ILE A 19 3.44 -5.71 -4.81
C ILE A 19 2.40 -6.05 -3.73
N ASP A 20 1.47 -5.14 -3.43
CA ASP A 20 0.38 -5.34 -2.46
C ASP A 20 -0.69 -6.36 -2.94
N ASP A 21 -0.71 -6.70 -4.22
CA ASP A 21 -1.64 -7.71 -4.78
C ASP A 21 -1.05 -9.13 -4.78
N LEU A 22 0.25 -9.28 -4.49
CA LEU A 22 0.94 -10.58 -4.49
C LEU A 22 0.63 -11.41 -3.25
N GLY A 23 0.30 -10.78 -2.13
CA GLY A 23 0.28 -11.45 -0.84
C GLY A 23 1.66 -12.01 -0.44
N THR A 24 1.80 -12.48 0.79
CA THR A 24 3.05 -13.09 1.27
C THR A 24 3.13 -14.53 0.78
N PRO A 25 4.13 -14.91 -0.05
CA PRO A 25 4.29 -16.29 -0.52
C PRO A 25 4.35 -17.27 0.65
N LEU A 26 3.61 -18.37 0.60
CA LEU A 26 3.56 -19.37 1.69
C LEU A 26 4.96 -19.91 2.06
N ALA A 27 5.88 -20.00 1.10
CA ALA A 27 7.26 -20.44 1.33
C ALA A 27 8.08 -19.42 2.15
N GLU A 28 7.68 -18.16 2.17
CA GLU A 28 8.34 -17.09 2.93
C GLU A 28 7.70 -16.84 4.30
N VAL A 29 6.51 -17.40 4.54
CA VAL A 29 5.81 -17.27 5.82
C VAL A 29 6.46 -18.19 6.85
N THR A 30 6.73 -17.63 8.02
CA THR A 30 7.10 -18.44 9.19
C THR A 30 5.84 -18.82 9.95
N PHE A 31 5.61 -20.11 10.10
CA PHE A 31 4.51 -20.68 10.88
C PHE A 31 5.04 -21.19 12.22
N VAL A 32 4.23 -21.07 13.27
CA VAL A 32 4.40 -21.80 14.53
C VAL A 32 3.19 -22.68 14.70
N VAL A 33 3.39 -23.97 14.55
CA VAL A 33 2.39 -25.01 14.80
C VAL A 33 2.39 -25.32 16.28
N VAL A 34 1.28 -25.10 16.97
CA VAL A 34 1.14 -25.27 18.42
C VAL A 34 0.05 -26.27 18.73
N ASP A 35 0.30 -27.07 19.73
CA ASP A 35 -0.66 -27.97 20.36
C ASP A 35 -0.55 -27.86 21.88
N LEU A 36 -1.65 -28.03 22.59
CA LEU A 36 -1.72 -27.90 24.04
C LEU A 36 -2.38 -29.12 24.67
N GLU A 37 -1.78 -29.60 25.76
CA GLU A 37 -2.46 -30.48 26.68
C GLU A 37 -3.01 -29.69 27.87
N THR A 38 -4.19 -30.06 28.36
CA THR A 38 -4.95 -29.29 29.35
C THR A 38 -5.64 -30.19 30.35
N THR A 39 -6.07 -29.62 31.49
CA THR A 39 -6.84 -30.35 32.52
C THR A 39 -8.30 -30.58 32.09
N GLY A 40 -8.73 -30.11 30.92
CA GLY A 40 -10.10 -30.28 30.43
C GLY A 40 -10.41 -29.39 29.21
N GLY A 41 -11.65 -29.37 28.75
CA GLY A 41 -12.04 -28.83 27.46
C GLY A 41 -12.32 -27.32 27.36
N SER A 42 -12.32 -26.59 28.47
CA SER A 42 -12.70 -25.18 28.48
C SER A 42 -11.70 -24.30 29.23
N PRO A 43 -11.20 -23.21 28.65
CA PRO A 43 -10.24 -22.31 29.32
C PRO A 43 -10.83 -21.58 30.55
N LYS A 44 -12.15 -21.63 30.74
CA LYS A 44 -12.80 -21.05 31.95
C LYS A 44 -12.56 -21.91 33.18
N ASP A 45 -12.57 -23.23 33.00
CA ASP A 45 -12.57 -24.19 34.11
C ASP A 45 -11.35 -25.11 34.11
N SER A 46 -10.47 -24.96 33.15
CA SER A 46 -9.32 -25.83 32.91
C SER A 46 -8.05 -25.02 32.69
N ALA A 47 -6.90 -25.64 32.88
CA ALA A 47 -5.59 -25.01 32.76
C ALA A 47 -4.68 -25.83 31.84
N ILE A 48 -3.66 -25.18 31.27
CA ILE A 48 -2.65 -25.80 30.41
C ILE A 48 -1.73 -26.67 31.27
N THR A 49 -1.39 -27.88 30.77
CA THR A 49 -0.47 -28.84 31.40
C THR A 49 0.79 -29.08 30.59
N GLU A 50 0.71 -28.91 29.26
CA GLU A 50 1.88 -28.96 28.36
C GLU A 50 1.68 -27.98 27.19
N ILE A 51 2.77 -27.36 26.73
CA ILE A 51 2.82 -26.60 25.47
C ILE A 51 3.85 -27.27 24.59
N GLY A 52 3.43 -27.66 23.38
CA GLY A 52 4.30 -28.13 22.31
C GLY A 52 4.16 -27.23 21.08
N ALA A 53 5.26 -26.79 20.51
CA ALA A 53 5.20 -26.02 19.29
C ALA A 53 6.41 -26.25 18.37
N VAL A 54 6.18 -26.18 17.06
CA VAL A 54 7.20 -26.34 16.03
C VAL A 54 7.18 -25.11 15.13
N LYS A 55 8.32 -24.46 14.96
CA LYS A 55 8.48 -23.31 14.06
C LYS A 55 9.01 -23.80 12.71
N VAL A 56 8.29 -23.47 11.63
CA VAL A 56 8.62 -23.91 10.27
C VAL A 56 8.56 -22.76 9.27
N ARG A 57 9.43 -22.83 8.24
CA ARG A 57 9.42 -21.90 7.10
C ARG A 57 9.94 -22.62 5.86
N GLY A 58 9.23 -22.50 4.72
CA GLY A 58 9.66 -23.10 3.46
C GLY A 58 9.90 -24.61 3.54
N GLY A 59 9.15 -25.33 4.38
CA GLY A 59 9.30 -26.77 4.61
C GLY A 59 10.41 -27.16 5.59
N GLN A 60 11.15 -26.20 6.16
CA GLN A 60 12.23 -26.48 7.13
C GLN A 60 11.79 -26.18 8.56
N VAL A 61 12.15 -27.05 9.49
CA VAL A 61 11.99 -26.82 10.93
C VAL A 61 13.07 -25.85 11.40
N LEU A 62 12.69 -24.72 11.95
CA LEU A 62 13.58 -23.68 12.46
C LEU A 62 13.82 -23.80 13.96
N GLY A 63 12.95 -24.48 14.69
CA GLY A 63 13.06 -24.69 16.12
C GLY A 63 11.83 -25.35 16.70
N GLU A 64 11.98 -25.85 17.94
CA GLU A 64 10.91 -26.49 18.70
C GLU A 64 10.83 -25.87 20.08
N PHE A 65 9.63 -25.85 20.63
CA PHE A 65 9.33 -25.39 21.99
C PHE A 65 8.52 -26.47 22.69
N GLN A 66 9.00 -26.95 23.82
CA GLN A 66 8.26 -27.93 24.63
C GLN A 66 8.44 -27.62 26.11
N THR A 67 7.36 -27.61 26.84
CA THR A 67 7.41 -27.51 28.32
C THR A 67 6.17 -28.07 28.95
N LEU A 68 6.35 -28.78 30.07
CA LEU A 68 5.26 -29.03 31.01
C LEU A 68 4.94 -27.73 31.77
N VAL A 69 3.68 -27.60 32.19
CA VAL A 69 3.18 -26.43 32.93
C VAL A 69 2.44 -26.92 34.18
N ASP A 70 2.79 -26.39 35.33
CA ASP A 70 1.99 -26.61 36.57
C ASP A 70 0.64 -25.90 36.42
N PRO A 71 -0.49 -26.65 36.32
CA PRO A 71 -1.82 -26.07 36.19
C PRO A 71 -2.35 -25.44 37.49
N GLY A 72 -1.63 -25.60 38.61
CA GLY A 72 -2.05 -25.14 39.94
C GLY A 72 -3.27 -25.85 40.50
N ARG A 73 -3.61 -27.02 39.94
CA ARG A 73 -4.74 -27.89 40.33
C ARG A 73 -4.44 -29.33 39.98
N GLU A 74 -5.17 -30.24 40.57
CA GLU A 74 -5.06 -31.66 40.20
C GLU A 74 -5.51 -31.92 38.76
N ILE A 75 -4.81 -32.81 38.08
CA ILE A 75 -5.20 -33.28 36.73
C ILE A 75 -6.23 -34.39 36.94
N PRO A 76 -7.42 -34.28 36.31
CA PRO A 76 -8.43 -35.34 36.40
C PRO A 76 -7.88 -36.69 35.91
N PRO A 77 -8.20 -37.80 36.61
CA PRO A 77 -7.65 -39.10 36.26
C PRO A 77 -7.85 -39.53 34.76
N TYR A 78 -9.01 -39.19 34.21
CA TYR A 78 -9.29 -39.50 32.80
C TYR A 78 -8.40 -38.70 31.84
N ILE A 79 -7.99 -37.46 32.17
CA ILE A 79 -7.03 -36.67 31.39
C ILE A 79 -5.64 -37.30 31.51
N SER A 80 -5.23 -37.70 32.74
CA SER A 80 -3.94 -38.38 32.90
C SER A 80 -3.85 -39.69 32.10
N VAL A 81 -4.96 -40.43 31.98
CA VAL A 81 -5.01 -41.63 31.15
C VAL A 81 -4.90 -41.26 29.67
N LEU A 82 -5.54 -40.17 29.22
CA LEU A 82 -5.56 -39.74 27.83
C LEU A 82 -4.20 -39.18 27.37
N THR A 83 -3.61 -38.30 28.15
CA THR A 83 -2.37 -37.55 27.79
C THR A 83 -1.09 -38.20 28.30
N GLY A 84 -1.20 -39.12 29.23
CA GLY A 84 -0.06 -39.65 29.97
C GLY A 84 0.57 -38.67 30.98
N ILE A 85 0.00 -37.46 31.12
CA ILE A 85 0.52 -36.43 32.04
C ILE A 85 -0.15 -36.58 33.38
N THR A 86 0.65 -36.83 34.42
CA THR A 86 0.15 -36.95 35.81
C THR A 86 0.42 -35.69 36.59
N SER A 87 -0.35 -35.49 37.70
CA SER A 87 -0.12 -34.36 38.60
C SER A 87 1.28 -34.35 39.20
N MET A 88 1.92 -35.53 39.36
CA MET A 88 3.31 -35.64 39.82
C MET A 88 4.32 -35.11 38.81
N MET A 89 4.07 -35.32 37.51
CA MET A 89 4.96 -34.84 36.43
C MET A 89 4.98 -33.31 36.37
N VAL A 90 3.86 -32.67 36.61
CA VAL A 90 3.73 -31.20 36.52
C VAL A 90 4.01 -30.47 37.82
N ALA A 91 4.11 -31.17 38.95
CA ALA A 91 4.28 -30.57 40.28
C ALA A 91 5.57 -29.72 40.42
N ALA A 92 6.62 -30.06 39.68
CA ALA A 92 7.88 -29.31 39.62
C ALA A 92 8.02 -28.45 38.36
N ALA A 93 7.01 -28.42 37.51
CA ALA A 93 7.03 -27.62 36.29
C ALA A 93 6.78 -26.13 36.59
N PRO A 94 7.27 -25.21 35.74
CA PRO A 94 6.98 -23.81 35.88
C PRO A 94 5.48 -23.52 35.68
N ARG A 95 4.98 -22.46 36.29
CA ARG A 95 3.60 -22.01 36.11
C ARG A 95 3.48 -21.24 34.77
N ILE A 96 2.24 -21.06 34.32
CA ILE A 96 1.94 -20.43 33.03
C ILE A 96 2.48 -19.00 32.93
N ASP A 97 2.53 -18.24 34.00
CA ASP A 97 3.09 -16.88 34.04
C ASP A 97 4.59 -16.83 33.72
N ALA A 98 5.33 -17.87 34.11
CA ALA A 98 6.76 -18.01 33.77
C ALA A 98 6.99 -18.54 32.33
N VAL A 99 6.08 -19.37 31.82
CA VAL A 99 6.21 -20.02 30.49
C VAL A 99 5.73 -19.14 29.36
N LEU A 100 4.62 -18.43 29.55
CA LEU A 100 3.92 -17.68 28.52
C LEU A 100 4.80 -16.62 27.81
N PRO A 101 5.64 -15.81 28.50
CA PRO A 101 6.51 -14.86 27.84
C PRO A 101 7.50 -15.52 26.87
N ALA A 102 8.08 -16.68 27.24
CA ALA A 102 9.01 -17.42 26.38
C ALA A 102 8.30 -17.99 25.14
N PHE A 103 7.09 -18.52 25.28
CA PHE A 103 6.29 -18.98 24.17
C PHE A 103 5.90 -17.82 23.21
N LEU A 104 5.47 -16.68 23.76
CA LEU A 104 5.10 -15.51 22.93
C LEU A 104 6.32 -14.94 22.20
N GLU A 105 7.51 -14.98 22.80
CA GLU A 105 8.75 -14.61 22.12
C GLU A 105 9.09 -15.61 21.01
N PHE A 106 8.97 -16.92 21.28
CA PHE A 106 9.14 -17.96 20.27
C PHE A 106 8.19 -17.77 19.09
N ALA A 107 6.94 -17.36 19.32
CA ALA A 107 5.93 -17.16 18.29
C ALA A 107 5.93 -15.73 17.67
N ARG A 108 6.83 -14.84 18.09
CA ARG A 108 6.82 -13.44 17.64
C ARG A 108 6.97 -13.33 16.11
N GLY A 109 6.08 -12.54 15.48
CA GLY A 109 6.11 -12.27 14.04
C GLY A 109 5.74 -13.44 13.15
N THR A 110 5.13 -14.49 13.69
CA THR A 110 4.74 -15.70 12.95
C THR A 110 3.23 -15.83 12.81
N VAL A 111 2.81 -16.78 11.97
CA VAL A 111 1.42 -17.23 11.86
C VAL A 111 1.23 -18.45 12.75
N LEU A 112 0.29 -18.38 13.68
CA LEU A 112 -0.04 -19.53 14.53
C LEU A 112 -0.88 -20.55 13.76
N VAL A 113 -0.53 -21.83 13.88
CA VAL A 113 -1.26 -22.95 13.29
C VAL A 113 -1.61 -23.93 14.40
N ALA A 114 -2.84 -24.42 14.41
CA ALA A 114 -3.22 -25.52 15.28
C ALA A 114 -4.27 -26.42 14.62
N HIS A 115 -4.41 -27.63 15.10
CA HIS A 115 -5.45 -28.54 14.65
C HIS A 115 -6.70 -28.40 15.50
N ASN A 116 -7.72 -27.65 15.02
CA ASN A 116 -8.84 -27.10 15.77
C ASN A 116 -8.42 -25.86 16.59
N ALA A 117 -7.79 -24.91 15.92
CA ALA A 117 -7.19 -23.70 16.47
C ALA A 117 -8.02 -22.91 17.51
N PRO A 118 -9.37 -22.86 17.50
CA PRO A 118 -10.15 -22.21 18.56
C PRO A 118 -9.87 -22.75 19.96
N PHE A 119 -9.50 -24.04 20.08
CA PHE A 119 -9.17 -24.67 21.36
C PHE A 119 -7.86 -24.10 21.91
N ASP A 120 -6.75 -24.32 21.20
CA ASP A 120 -5.41 -23.93 21.65
C ASP A 120 -5.28 -22.43 21.84
N LEU A 121 -5.72 -21.65 20.84
CA LEU A 121 -5.69 -20.20 20.91
C LEU A 121 -6.62 -19.64 21.99
N GLY A 122 -7.70 -20.35 22.33
CA GLY A 122 -8.61 -20.01 23.43
C GLY A 122 -7.89 -20.07 24.77
N PHE A 123 -7.16 -21.17 25.04
CA PHE A 123 -6.37 -21.36 26.24
C PHE A 123 -5.21 -20.36 26.35
N LEU A 124 -4.47 -20.12 25.26
CA LEU A 124 -3.37 -19.13 25.25
C LEU A 124 -3.87 -17.71 25.50
N ARG A 125 -5.02 -17.33 24.95
CA ARG A 125 -5.63 -16.01 25.23
C ARG A 125 -6.07 -15.89 26.67
N ALA A 126 -6.72 -16.91 27.22
CA ALA A 126 -7.12 -16.92 28.63
C ALA A 126 -5.90 -16.87 29.56
N ALA A 127 -4.79 -17.52 29.19
CA ALA A 127 -3.54 -17.41 29.91
C ALA A 127 -2.97 -15.98 29.87
N CYS A 128 -3.01 -15.32 28.74
CA CYS A 128 -2.62 -13.90 28.63
C CYS A 128 -3.49 -13.00 29.50
N GLU A 129 -4.81 -13.17 29.46
CA GLU A 129 -5.75 -12.40 30.29
C GLU A 129 -5.48 -12.60 31.77
N SER A 130 -5.27 -13.85 32.24
CA SER A 130 -5.03 -14.16 33.65
C SER A 130 -3.69 -13.67 34.19
N THR A 131 -2.67 -13.54 33.29
CA THR A 131 -1.32 -13.06 33.66
C THR A 131 -1.11 -11.57 33.39
N GLY A 132 -2.11 -10.86 32.81
CA GLY A 132 -2.01 -9.44 32.47
C GLY A 132 -1.12 -9.18 31.26
N VAL A 133 -0.78 -10.19 30.48
CA VAL A 133 0.02 -10.07 29.25
C VAL A 133 -0.89 -9.76 28.07
N THR A 134 -0.54 -8.73 27.28
CA THR A 134 -1.31 -8.41 26.08
C THR A 134 -1.18 -9.49 25.02
N TRP A 135 -2.30 -10.04 24.55
CA TRP A 135 -2.31 -11.00 23.43
C TRP A 135 -1.85 -10.31 22.14
N PRO A 136 -0.77 -10.78 21.48
CA PRO A 136 -0.36 -10.27 20.18
C PRO A 136 -1.41 -10.59 19.12
N ALA A 137 -1.54 -9.70 18.13
CA ALA A 137 -2.47 -9.88 17.00
C ALA A 137 -1.96 -10.92 15.99
N PHE A 138 -1.85 -12.17 16.39
CA PHE A 138 -1.42 -13.26 15.51
C PHE A 138 -2.45 -13.52 14.40
N ALA A 139 -1.97 -13.66 13.17
CA ALA A 139 -2.72 -14.38 12.14
C ALA A 139 -2.75 -15.88 12.52
N SER A 140 -3.82 -16.59 12.19
CA SER A 140 -3.93 -18.01 12.53
C SER A 140 -4.54 -18.83 11.41
N VAL A 141 -4.12 -20.10 11.32
CA VAL A 141 -4.61 -21.11 10.39
C VAL A 141 -5.08 -22.32 11.19
N ASP A 142 -6.26 -22.81 10.87
CA ASP A 142 -6.84 -24.04 11.45
C ASP A 142 -6.74 -25.16 10.42
N THR A 143 -5.89 -26.15 10.69
CA THR A 143 -5.67 -27.29 9.78
C THR A 143 -6.90 -28.20 9.66
N ALA A 144 -7.72 -28.31 10.70
CA ALA A 144 -8.95 -29.10 10.64
C ALA A 144 -10.00 -28.41 9.74
N VAL A 145 -10.10 -27.08 9.77
CA VAL A 145 -10.96 -26.30 8.86
C VAL A 145 -10.46 -26.39 7.44
N LEU A 146 -9.15 -26.29 7.24
CA LEU A 146 -8.51 -26.36 5.93
C LEU A 146 -8.71 -27.76 5.32
N ALA A 147 -8.50 -28.84 6.10
CA ALA A 147 -8.73 -30.21 5.67
C ALA A 147 -10.19 -30.44 5.24
N ARG A 148 -11.19 -29.99 5.99
CA ARG A 148 -12.62 -30.10 5.62
C ARG A 148 -12.96 -29.41 4.31
N ARG A 149 -12.14 -28.47 3.82
CA ARG A 149 -12.36 -27.76 2.56
C ARG A 149 -11.65 -28.38 1.37
N LEU A 150 -10.56 -29.08 1.63
CA LEU A 150 -9.70 -29.66 0.59
C LEU A 150 -9.93 -31.14 0.37
N LEU A 151 -10.37 -31.85 1.42
CA LEU A 151 -10.56 -33.29 1.36
C LEU A 151 -12.05 -33.65 1.27
N THR A 152 -12.34 -34.66 0.46
CA THR A 152 -13.68 -35.19 0.32
C THR A 152 -13.96 -36.28 1.37
N ARG A 153 -15.24 -36.60 1.60
CA ARG A 153 -15.60 -37.67 2.52
C ARG A 153 -15.19 -39.06 2.02
N ASP A 154 -14.97 -39.21 0.73
CA ASP A 154 -14.51 -40.43 0.11
C ASP A 154 -13.00 -40.65 0.32
N GLU A 155 -12.23 -39.59 0.53
CA GLU A 155 -10.80 -39.66 0.82
C GLU A 155 -10.54 -39.91 2.31
N VAL A 156 -11.28 -39.23 3.19
CA VAL A 156 -11.14 -39.37 4.66
C VAL A 156 -12.50 -39.33 5.35
N PRO A 157 -12.77 -40.24 6.31
CA PRO A 157 -14.05 -40.30 7.01
C PRO A 157 -14.30 -39.08 7.93
N ASN A 158 -13.23 -38.47 8.41
CA ASN A 158 -13.27 -37.23 9.22
C ASN A 158 -11.92 -36.52 9.17
N CYS A 159 -11.89 -35.27 9.66
CA CYS A 159 -10.68 -34.43 9.69
C CYS A 159 -10.09 -34.30 11.11
N LYS A 160 -10.07 -35.39 11.90
CA LYS A 160 -9.33 -35.43 13.17
C LYS A 160 -7.86 -35.71 12.88
N LEU A 161 -6.96 -35.22 13.73
CA LEU A 161 -5.51 -35.38 13.56
C LEU A 161 -5.13 -36.87 13.42
N GLY A 162 -5.64 -37.73 14.29
CA GLY A 162 -5.41 -39.16 14.22
C GLY A 162 -5.92 -39.85 12.95
N THR A 163 -6.81 -39.20 12.16
CA THR A 163 -7.26 -39.70 10.85
C THR A 163 -6.40 -39.11 9.73
N LEU A 164 -6.00 -37.84 9.85
CA LEU A 164 -5.20 -37.18 8.83
C LEU A 164 -3.73 -37.60 8.86
N ALA A 165 -3.19 -37.93 10.04
CA ALA A 165 -1.81 -38.36 10.17
C ALA A 165 -1.46 -39.58 9.30
N PRO A 166 -2.18 -40.71 9.36
CA PRO A 166 -1.91 -41.85 8.46
C PRO A 166 -2.23 -41.48 6.99
N PHE A 167 -3.23 -40.66 6.71
CA PHE A 167 -3.57 -40.24 5.36
C PHE A 167 -2.43 -39.45 4.67
N PHE A 168 -1.77 -38.56 5.39
CA PHE A 168 -0.63 -37.80 4.90
C PHE A 168 0.72 -38.46 5.20
N SER A 169 0.72 -39.68 5.77
CA SER A 169 1.93 -40.45 6.12
C SER A 169 2.90 -39.63 6.98
N THR A 170 2.38 -39.00 8.05
CA THR A 170 3.18 -38.16 8.93
C THR A 170 4.35 -38.91 9.55
N SER A 171 5.46 -38.25 9.71
CA SER A 171 6.69 -38.78 10.32
C SER A 171 6.50 -39.13 11.81
N THR A 172 5.61 -38.38 12.49
CA THR A 172 5.24 -38.56 13.90
C THR A 172 3.78 -38.95 14.00
N GLN A 173 3.49 -39.94 14.85
CA GLN A 173 2.10 -40.34 15.12
C GLN A 173 1.54 -39.55 16.31
N PRO A 174 0.32 -39.00 16.20
CA PRO A 174 -0.32 -38.31 17.32
C PRO A 174 -0.52 -39.26 18.51
N CYS A 175 -0.14 -38.79 19.69
CA CYS A 175 -0.18 -39.61 20.89
C CYS A 175 -0.65 -38.85 22.16
N HIS A 176 -1.31 -37.71 21.99
CA HIS A 176 -1.71 -36.82 23.05
C HIS A 176 -0.52 -36.31 23.89
N ARG A 177 0.56 -35.97 23.21
CA ARG A 177 1.69 -35.18 23.72
C ARG A 177 1.89 -33.98 22.82
N ALA A 178 1.86 -32.83 23.42
CA ALA A 178 1.76 -31.56 22.70
C ALA A 178 2.82 -31.37 21.62
N LEU A 179 4.09 -31.73 21.84
CA LEU A 179 5.12 -31.60 20.82
C LEU A 179 4.94 -32.59 19.67
N ASP A 180 4.60 -33.84 19.96
CA ASP A 180 4.43 -34.86 18.92
C ASP A 180 3.19 -34.59 18.09
N ASP A 181 2.10 -34.10 18.68
CA ASP A 181 0.89 -33.70 17.99
C ASP A 181 1.13 -32.43 17.15
N ALA A 182 1.95 -31.49 17.62
CA ALA A 182 2.42 -30.34 16.84
C ALA A 182 3.27 -30.78 15.63
N ARG A 183 4.19 -31.75 15.78
CA ARG A 183 4.98 -32.32 14.67
C ARG A 183 4.10 -33.01 13.63
N ALA A 184 3.16 -33.84 14.06
CA ALA A 184 2.20 -34.46 13.17
C ALA A 184 1.34 -33.41 12.43
N THR A 185 0.98 -32.33 13.12
CA THR A 185 0.23 -31.22 12.53
C THR A 185 1.07 -30.43 11.50
N VAL A 186 2.39 -30.32 11.66
CA VAL A 186 3.30 -29.76 10.63
C VAL A 186 3.23 -30.58 9.34
N ASP A 187 3.32 -31.90 9.43
CA ASP A 187 3.28 -32.77 8.25
C ASP A 187 1.90 -32.69 7.56
N VAL A 188 0.82 -32.68 8.34
CA VAL A 188 -0.54 -32.45 7.82
C VAL A 188 -0.65 -31.10 7.13
N LEU A 189 -0.09 -30.02 7.70
CA LEU A 189 -0.08 -28.68 7.09
C LEU A 189 0.63 -28.70 5.74
N HIS A 190 1.80 -29.32 5.65
CA HIS A 190 2.55 -29.44 4.39
C HIS A 190 1.78 -30.25 3.34
N GLY A 191 1.19 -31.39 3.71
CA GLY A 191 0.34 -32.17 2.81
C GLY A 191 -0.89 -31.41 2.32
N LEU A 192 -1.47 -30.55 3.16
CA LEU A 192 -2.55 -29.65 2.74
C LEU A 192 -2.04 -28.56 1.80
N PHE A 193 -0.82 -28.02 1.99
CA PHE A 193 -0.22 -27.04 1.07
C PHE A 193 0.07 -27.63 -0.32
N GLU A 194 0.50 -28.88 -0.40
CA GLU A 194 0.67 -29.58 -1.68
C GLU A 194 -0.65 -29.64 -2.47
N ARG A 195 -1.78 -29.84 -1.79
CA ARG A 195 -3.11 -29.84 -2.41
C ARG A 195 -3.62 -28.46 -2.79
N LEU A 196 -3.09 -27.39 -2.18
CA LEU A 196 -3.42 -26.01 -2.51
C LEU A 196 -2.73 -25.51 -3.78
N GLY A 197 -1.54 -26.04 -4.10
CA GLY A 197 -0.77 -25.64 -5.29
C GLY A 197 -1.57 -25.71 -6.59
N PRO A 198 -2.21 -26.86 -6.92
CA PRO A 198 -3.07 -26.99 -8.11
C PRO A 198 -4.31 -26.08 -8.11
N LEU A 199 -4.74 -25.60 -6.94
CA LEU A 199 -5.87 -24.67 -6.79
C LEU A 199 -5.44 -23.21 -6.94
N GLY A 200 -4.14 -22.93 -7.17
CA GLY A 200 -3.59 -21.60 -7.35
C GLY A 200 -3.47 -20.79 -6.05
N VAL A 201 -3.51 -21.44 -4.89
CA VAL A 201 -3.32 -20.79 -3.58
C VAL A 201 -1.84 -20.82 -3.24
N SER A 202 -1.20 -19.66 -3.28
CA SER A 202 0.25 -19.51 -3.11
C SER A 202 0.65 -18.52 -2.03
N SER A 203 -0.32 -17.73 -1.52
CA SER A 203 -0.08 -16.66 -0.54
C SER A 203 -0.81 -16.90 0.79
N LEU A 204 -0.32 -16.26 1.87
CA LEU A 204 -0.93 -16.30 3.19
C LEU A 204 -2.35 -15.71 3.19
N GLU A 205 -2.57 -14.66 2.41
CA GLU A 205 -3.85 -13.99 2.30
C GLU A 205 -4.90 -14.90 1.65
N GLU A 206 -4.51 -15.65 0.63
CA GLU A 206 -5.35 -16.67 0.00
C GLU A 206 -5.64 -17.82 0.95
N LEU A 207 -4.62 -18.31 1.66
CA LEU A 207 -4.77 -19.39 2.66
C LEU A 207 -5.71 -18.98 3.80
N THR A 208 -5.52 -17.81 4.39
CA THR A 208 -6.39 -17.30 5.46
C THR A 208 -7.79 -17.01 4.95
N GLY A 209 -7.93 -16.65 3.69
CA GLY A 209 -9.20 -16.53 2.98
C GLY A 209 -9.98 -17.84 2.91
N LEU A 210 -9.29 -18.97 2.76
CA LEU A 210 -9.92 -20.29 2.77
C LEU A 210 -10.40 -20.72 4.17
N THR A 211 -9.74 -20.30 5.24
CA THR A 211 -10.08 -20.74 6.61
C THR A 211 -11.18 -19.92 7.27
N ARG A 212 -11.44 -18.69 6.81
CA ARG A 212 -12.48 -17.81 7.36
C ARG A 212 -13.87 -18.10 6.77
N GLN A 213 -14.91 -17.91 7.57
CA GLN A 213 -16.29 -17.93 7.06
C GLN A 213 -16.53 -16.69 6.20
N VAL A 214 -16.96 -16.92 4.96
CA VAL A 214 -17.41 -15.83 4.07
C VAL A 214 -18.74 -15.31 4.60
N ASP A 215 -18.84 -14.00 4.73
CA ASP A 215 -20.09 -13.31 5.05
C ASP A 215 -21.24 -13.84 4.17
N PRO A 216 -22.39 -14.24 4.76
CA PRO A 216 -23.53 -14.74 4.01
C PRO A 216 -23.98 -13.82 2.88
N GLN A 217 -23.89 -12.50 3.04
CA GLN A 217 -24.23 -11.54 1.98
C GLN A 217 -23.26 -11.61 0.80
N ARG A 218 -21.96 -11.74 1.06
CA ARG A 218 -20.94 -11.93 0.01
C ARG A 218 -21.16 -13.25 -0.73
N ARG A 219 -21.46 -14.32 -0.01
CA ARG A 219 -21.73 -15.63 -0.61
C ARG A 219 -22.91 -15.58 -1.58
N ARG A 220 -24.01 -14.87 -1.21
CA ARG A 220 -25.18 -14.70 -2.07
C ARG A 220 -24.87 -13.95 -3.35
N LYS A 221 -23.91 -13.01 -3.35
CA LYS A 221 -23.54 -12.18 -4.51
C LYS A 221 -22.42 -12.78 -5.37
N ARG A 222 -21.93 -13.98 -5.06
CA ARG A 222 -20.86 -14.63 -5.83
C ARG A 222 -21.25 -14.86 -7.31
N HIS A 223 -22.53 -15.03 -7.60
CA HIS A 223 -23.04 -15.18 -8.98
C HIS A 223 -22.69 -13.99 -9.88
N LEU A 224 -22.49 -12.78 -9.31
CA LEU A 224 -22.07 -11.61 -10.08
C LEU A 224 -20.71 -11.78 -10.78
N ALA A 225 -19.87 -12.71 -10.31
CA ALA A 225 -18.56 -13.00 -10.89
C ALA A 225 -18.57 -14.16 -11.93
N GLU A 226 -19.72 -14.79 -12.21
CA GLU A 226 -19.77 -15.99 -13.05
C GLU A 226 -19.47 -15.70 -14.52
N HIS A 227 -19.95 -14.58 -15.04
CA HIS A 227 -19.82 -14.20 -16.45
C HIS A 227 -18.56 -13.36 -16.77
N VAL A 228 -17.71 -13.12 -15.78
CA VAL A 228 -16.48 -12.34 -15.97
C VAL A 228 -15.47 -13.15 -16.79
N PRO A 229 -14.96 -12.62 -17.93
CA PRO A 229 -13.98 -13.30 -18.76
C PRO A 229 -12.61 -13.39 -18.07
N SER A 230 -11.77 -14.31 -18.50
CA SER A 230 -10.36 -14.35 -18.13
C SER A 230 -9.56 -13.36 -19.00
N GLY A 231 -8.35 -12.99 -18.54
CA GLY A 231 -7.45 -12.09 -19.24
C GLY A 231 -7.44 -10.67 -18.69
N PRO A 232 -6.58 -9.80 -19.25
CA PRO A 232 -6.41 -8.44 -18.78
C PRO A 232 -7.64 -7.57 -19.07
N GLY A 233 -7.91 -6.62 -18.18
CA GLY A 233 -9.01 -5.69 -18.38
C GLY A 233 -9.39 -4.87 -17.17
N VAL A 234 -10.50 -4.14 -17.32
CA VAL A 234 -11.12 -3.32 -16.29
C VAL A 234 -12.43 -3.96 -15.84
N TYR A 235 -12.72 -3.91 -14.57
CA TYR A 235 -14.01 -4.29 -14.00
C TYR A 235 -14.63 -3.12 -13.25
N VAL A 236 -15.94 -2.98 -13.37
CA VAL A 236 -16.73 -1.91 -12.74
C VAL A 236 -17.82 -2.56 -11.90
N PHE A 237 -17.79 -2.34 -10.59
CA PHE A 237 -18.91 -2.67 -9.72
C PHE A 237 -19.96 -1.58 -9.83
N ARG A 238 -21.20 -1.94 -10.17
CA ARG A 238 -22.33 -1.02 -10.33
C ARG A 238 -23.39 -1.25 -9.26
N GLY A 239 -23.95 -0.17 -8.77
CA GLY A 239 -25.01 -0.16 -7.76
C GLY A 239 -26.41 -0.25 -8.33
N PRO A 240 -27.47 -0.09 -7.47
CA PRO A 240 -28.88 -0.26 -7.84
C PRO A 240 -29.38 0.70 -8.93
N ARG A 241 -28.76 1.85 -9.09
CA ARG A 241 -29.09 2.85 -10.13
C ARG A 241 -28.11 2.84 -11.29
N ASP A 242 -27.40 1.72 -11.47
CA ASP A 242 -26.31 1.53 -12.44
C ASP A 242 -25.13 2.50 -12.25
N GLU A 243 -25.06 3.18 -11.11
CA GLU A 243 -23.93 4.06 -10.77
C GLU A 243 -22.65 3.25 -10.54
N PRO A 244 -21.48 3.71 -11.06
CA PRO A 244 -20.22 3.10 -10.79
C PRO A 244 -19.82 3.27 -9.33
N LEU A 245 -19.75 2.18 -8.58
CA LEU A 245 -19.31 2.16 -7.19
C LEU A 245 -17.80 2.11 -7.08
N TYR A 246 -17.19 1.24 -7.90
CA TYR A 246 -15.75 1.00 -7.89
C TYR A 246 -15.28 0.57 -9.29
N VAL A 247 -14.13 1.06 -9.71
CA VAL A 247 -13.41 0.66 -10.93
C VAL A 247 -12.07 0.08 -10.52
N GLY A 248 -11.66 -1.03 -11.13
CA GLY A 248 -10.36 -1.63 -10.90
C GLY A 248 -9.86 -2.40 -12.11
N THR A 249 -8.56 -2.70 -12.14
CA THR A 249 -7.91 -3.48 -13.21
C THR A 249 -7.40 -4.81 -12.70
N SER A 250 -7.16 -5.73 -13.64
CA SER A 250 -6.44 -6.97 -13.40
C SER A 250 -5.78 -7.47 -14.67
N THR A 251 -4.72 -8.26 -14.52
CA THR A 251 -4.15 -9.11 -15.56
C THR A 251 -5.01 -10.35 -15.84
N ASP A 252 -5.82 -10.78 -14.86
CA ASP A 252 -6.90 -11.75 -15.02
C ASP A 252 -8.15 -11.29 -14.28
N LEU A 253 -9.15 -10.83 -15.06
CA LEU A 253 -10.40 -10.29 -14.53
C LEU A 253 -11.17 -11.32 -13.71
N ARG A 254 -11.27 -12.57 -14.19
CA ARG A 254 -12.06 -13.62 -13.53
C ARG A 254 -11.52 -13.94 -12.14
N SER A 255 -10.22 -14.16 -12.03
CA SER A 255 -9.56 -14.46 -10.77
C SER A 255 -9.73 -13.29 -9.80
N ARG A 256 -9.45 -12.07 -10.26
CA ARG A 256 -9.53 -10.85 -9.44
C ARG A 256 -10.94 -10.58 -8.93
N VAL A 257 -11.93 -10.60 -9.79
CA VAL A 257 -13.31 -10.33 -9.40
C VAL A 257 -13.83 -11.38 -8.42
N ARG A 258 -13.50 -12.66 -8.63
CA ARG A 258 -13.86 -13.73 -7.69
C ARG A 258 -13.24 -13.53 -6.31
N SER A 259 -12.03 -12.97 -6.21
CA SER A 259 -11.35 -12.73 -4.94
C SER A 259 -12.13 -11.78 -4.01
N TYR A 260 -12.93 -10.85 -4.53
CA TYR A 260 -13.78 -9.99 -3.71
C TYR A 260 -14.87 -10.75 -2.94
N PHE A 261 -15.28 -11.91 -3.42
CA PHE A 261 -16.33 -12.75 -2.80
C PHE A 261 -15.75 -13.84 -1.90
N THR A 262 -14.44 -13.86 -1.69
CA THR A 262 -13.76 -14.76 -0.75
C THR A 262 -13.58 -14.09 0.62
N ALA A 263 -13.23 -14.90 1.62
CA ALA A 263 -12.95 -14.39 2.96
C ALA A 263 -11.62 -13.60 3.06
N GLY A 264 -10.77 -13.66 2.03
CA GLY A 264 -9.50 -12.91 1.95
C GLY A 264 -9.68 -11.39 1.85
N GLU A 265 -10.81 -10.91 1.30
CA GLU A 265 -11.10 -9.48 1.24
C GLU A 265 -11.56 -8.96 2.61
N GLN A 266 -10.69 -8.26 3.33
CA GLN A 266 -10.94 -7.79 4.70
C GLN A 266 -11.24 -6.29 4.81
N ARG A 267 -11.03 -5.52 3.73
CA ARG A 267 -11.26 -4.07 3.75
C ARG A 267 -12.74 -3.77 3.96
N SER A 268 -13.10 -3.17 5.11
CA SER A 268 -14.49 -2.84 5.48
C SER A 268 -15.23 -2.09 4.38
N ARG A 269 -14.52 -1.17 3.73
CA ARG A 269 -15.04 -0.38 2.61
C ARG A 269 -15.39 -1.22 1.37
N MET A 270 -14.61 -2.27 1.09
CA MET A 270 -14.94 -3.20 0.01
C MET A 270 -16.11 -4.09 0.39
N THR A 271 -16.26 -4.45 1.66
CA THR A 271 -17.46 -5.14 2.17
C THR A 271 -18.72 -4.32 1.93
N GLU A 272 -18.69 -3.03 2.28
CA GLU A 272 -19.81 -2.10 2.01
C GLU A 272 -20.11 -2.01 0.51
N MET A 273 -19.07 -1.85 -0.32
CA MET A 273 -19.21 -1.79 -1.77
C MET A 273 -19.86 -3.06 -2.34
N ILE A 274 -19.41 -4.25 -1.91
CA ILE A 274 -19.98 -5.53 -2.36
C ILE A 274 -21.44 -5.66 -1.92
N ALA A 275 -21.78 -5.22 -0.70
CA ALA A 275 -23.17 -5.23 -0.22
C ALA A 275 -24.10 -4.39 -1.10
N LEU A 276 -23.60 -3.28 -1.66
CA LEU A 276 -24.36 -2.39 -2.56
C LEU A 276 -24.33 -2.83 -4.02
N ALA A 277 -23.31 -3.58 -4.46
CA ALA A 277 -23.14 -3.95 -5.86
C ALA A 277 -24.26 -4.87 -6.35
N GLU A 278 -24.86 -4.56 -7.49
CA GLU A 278 -25.89 -5.38 -8.15
C GLU A 278 -25.42 -5.98 -9.47
N ARG A 279 -24.41 -5.38 -10.10
CA ARG A 279 -23.87 -5.84 -11.37
C ARG A 279 -22.36 -5.61 -11.42
N ILE A 280 -21.66 -6.48 -12.13
CA ILE A 280 -20.25 -6.30 -12.47
C ILE A 280 -20.15 -6.23 -13.99
N GLU A 281 -19.61 -5.13 -14.47
CA GLU A 281 -19.27 -4.94 -15.86
C GLU A 281 -17.78 -5.26 -16.04
N ALA A 282 -17.45 -6.11 -17.00
CA ALA A 282 -16.08 -6.46 -17.33
C ALA A 282 -15.77 -5.93 -18.73
N LEU A 283 -14.68 -5.17 -18.85
CA LEU A 283 -14.18 -4.58 -20.09
C LEU A 283 -12.83 -5.24 -20.42
N PRO A 284 -12.80 -6.29 -21.25
CA PRO A 284 -11.55 -6.90 -21.69
C PRO A 284 -10.65 -5.88 -22.37
N CYS A 285 -9.35 -5.99 -22.14
CA CYS A 285 -8.31 -5.15 -22.73
C CYS A 285 -7.26 -6.04 -23.40
N ALA A 286 -6.53 -5.48 -24.36
CA ALA A 286 -5.49 -6.21 -25.06
C ALA A 286 -4.33 -6.58 -24.12
N HIS A 287 -3.96 -5.67 -23.21
CA HIS A 287 -2.88 -5.89 -22.26
C HIS A 287 -2.99 -4.94 -21.05
N ASP A 288 -2.07 -5.07 -20.11
CA ASP A 288 -2.05 -4.37 -18.83
C ASP A 288 -2.00 -2.83 -18.94
N LEU A 289 -1.29 -2.28 -19.94
CA LEU A 289 -1.25 -0.83 -20.15
C LEU A 289 -2.63 -0.29 -20.55
N GLU A 290 -3.30 -0.94 -21.50
CA GLU A 290 -4.65 -0.52 -21.90
C GLU A 290 -5.61 -0.58 -20.71
N ALA A 291 -5.55 -1.66 -19.93
CA ALA A 291 -6.38 -1.80 -18.74
C ALA A 291 -6.13 -0.66 -17.75
N ALA A 292 -4.87 -0.35 -17.45
CA ALA A 292 -4.52 0.73 -16.50
C ALA A 292 -4.96 2.12 -17.00
N VAL A 293 -4.80 2.40 -18.30
CA VAL A 293 -5.26 3.67 -18.90
C VAL A 293 -6.78 3.78 -18.88
N ARG A 294 -7.50 2.70 -19.22
CA ARG A 294 -8.97 2.68 -19.15
C ARG A 294 -9.49 2.87 -17.74
N GLU A 295 -8.90 2.18 -16.75
CA GLU A 295 -9.24 2.39 -15.34
C GLU A 295 -9.14 3.86 -14.96
N LEU A 296 -7.99 4.47 -15.28
CA LEU A 296 -7.70 5.86 -14.96
C LEU A 296 -8.73 6.81 -15.59
N ARG A 297 -9.05 6.63 -16.87
CA ARG A 297 -10.06 7.41 -17.59
C ARG A 297 -11.45 7.24 -16.99
N LEU A 298 -11.89 6.01 -16.70
CA LEU A 298 -13.19 5.72 -16.09
C LEU A 298 -13.30 6.28 -14.66
N ILE A 299 -12.22 6.21 -13.86
CA ILE A 299 -12.21 6.81 -12.52
C ILE A 299 -12.33 8.34 -12.60
N ALA A 300 -11.63 8.99 -13.53
CA ALA A 300 -11.69 10.43 -13.71
C ALA A 300 -13.08 10.90 -14.19
N GLU A 301 -13.71 10.17 -15.10
CA GLU A 301 -15.02 10.43 -15.66
C GLU A 301 -16.14 10.25 -14.62
N HIS A 302 -16.19 9.06 -14.03
CA HIS A 302 -17.32 8.67 -13.18
C HIS A 302 -17.13 9.02 -11.70
N LYS A 303 -15.90 9.27 -11.25
CA LYS A 303 -15.55 9.59 -9.84
C LYS A 303 -16.14 8.62 -8.82
N PRO A 304 -15.97 7.29 -8.98
CA PRO A 304 -16.65 6.28 -8.19
C PRO A 304 -16.42 6.45 -6.70
N ARG A 305 -17.47 6.22 -5.88
CA ARG A 305 -17.45 6.47 -4.43
C ARG A 305 -16.32 5.71 -3.71
N TYR A 306 -16.03 4.48 -4.12
CA TYR A 306 -15.09 3.60 -3.46
C TYR A 306 -13.65 3.69 -3.98
N ASN A 307 -13.40 4.38 -5.11
CA ASN A 307 -12.04 4.73 -5.52
C ASN A 307 -11.52 5.92 -4.70
N ARG A 308 -10.28 5.87 -4.26
CA ARG A 308 -9.63 6.99 -3.54
C ARG A 308 -8.68 7.79 -4.42
N ARG A 309 -7.96 7.09 -5.31
CA ARG A 309 -6.96 7.68 -6.21
C ARG A 309 -7.57 8.08 -7.54
N SER A 310 -6.89 8.96 -8.23
CA SER A 310 -7.19 9.37 -9.61
C SER A 310 -8.62 9.89 -9.86
N ARG A 311 -9.41 10.10 -8.79
CA ARG A 311 -10.78 10.65 -8.90
C ARG A 311 -10.82 12.10 -9.33
N PHE A 312 -9.76 12.82 -9.04
CA PHE A 312 -9.69 14.27 -9.23
C PHE A 312 -8.33 14.66 -9.80
N PRO A 313 -8.00 14.26 -11.05
CA PRO A 313 -6.73 14.59 -11.68
C PRO A 313 -6.53 16.11 -11.77
N GLU A 314 -7.62 16.88 -11.84
CA GLU A 314 -7.62 18.34 -11.84
C GLU A 314 -7.15 18.97 -10.52
N ARG A 315 -6.98 18.19 -9.44
CA ARG A 315 -6.49 18.65 -8.13
C ARG A 315 -4.98 18.52 -7.96
N ALA A 316 -4.26 18.09 -8.99
CA ALA A 316 -2.80 18.08 -9.00
C ALA A 316 -2.24 19.46 -8.62
N LEU A 317 -1.19 19.49 -7.82
CA LEU A 317 -0.56 20.73 -7.37
C LEU A 317 0.68 21.03 -8.21
N TRP A 318 0.84 22.28 -8.56
CA TRP A 318 1.95 22.79 -9.35
C TRP A 318 2.58 23.98 -8.67
N VAL A 319 3.88 24.15 -8.79
CA VAL A 319 4.59 25.38 -8.45
C VAL A 319 4.72 26.19 -9.73
N ARG A 320 4.20 27.40 -9.72
CA ARG A 320 4.24 28.36 -10.84
C ARG A 320 5.14 29.52 -10.51
N LEU A 321 5.96 29.93 -11.46
CA LEU A 321 6.56 31.27 -11.47
C LEU A 321 5.48 32.26 -11.95
N THR A 322 5.10 33.23 -11.13
CA THR A 322 4.00 34.17 -11.46
C THR A 322 4.37 35.10 -12.60
N ASP A 323 3.38 35.52 -13.37
CA ASP A 323 3.52 36.52 -14.43
C ASP A 323 3.31 37.92 -13.84
N GLU A 324 4.33 38.39 -13.13
CA GLU A 324 4.41 39.70 -12.46
C GLU A 324 5.71 40.37 -12.85
N VAL A 325 5.81 41.70 -12.65
CA VAL A 325 7.04 42.46 -12.90
C VAL A 325 8.23 41.85 -12.14
N PHE A 326 7.99 41.43 -10.91
CA PHE A 326 8.92 40.66 -10.09
C PHE A 326 8.28 39.31 -9.77
N PRO A 327 8.52 38.28 -10.59
CA PRO A 327 7.90 36.96 -10.42
C PRO A 327 8.19 36.33 -9.06
N ARG A 328 7.27 35.54 -8.55
CA ARG A 328 7.42 34.72 -7.34
C ARG A 328 6.90 33.32 -7.52
N LEU A 329 7.29 32.42 -6.65
CA LEU A 329 6.73 31.07 -6.65
C LEU A 329 5.35 31.05 -6.01
N SER A 330 4.42 30.32 -6.64
CA SER A 330 3.06 30.15 -6.16
C SER A 330 2.57 28.73 -6.40
N VAL A 331 1.99 28.09 -5.39
CA VAL A 331 1.40 26.76 -5.54
C VAL A 331 -0.02 26.89 -6.05
N VAL A 332 -0.27 26.29 -7.22
CA VAL A 332 -1.55 26.37 -7.95
C VAL A 332 -2.08 24.95 -8.26
N ARG A 333 -3.39 24.84 -8.51
CA ARG A 333 -4.04 23.59 -8.89
C ARG A 333 -4.31 23.46 -10.39
N ARG A 334 -4.15 24.52 -11.13
CA ARG A 334 -4.40 24.53 -12.58
C ARG A 334 -3.21 25.15 -13.29
N VAL A 335 -2.74 24.44 -14.29
CA VAL A 335 -1.79 24.95 -15.27
C VAL A 335 -2.59 25.43 -16.45
N ARG A 336 -2.31 26.63 -16.94
CA ARG A 336 -2.85 27.10 -18.22
C ARG A 336 -1.78 26.83 -19.27
N PRO A 337 -2.13 26.14 -20.36
CA PRO A 337 -1.22 25.94 -21.48
C PRO A 337 -0.62 27.27 -21.94
N GLY A 338 0.69 27.29 -22.25
CA GLY A 338 1.40 28.47 -22.72
C GLY A 338 1.63 29.59 -21.70
N ALA A 339 1.22 29.45 -20.44
CA ALA A 339 1.29 30.50 -19.43
C ALA A 339 2.45 30.29 -18.42
N GLY A 340 3.70 30.44 -18.88
CA GLY A 340 4.86 30.59 -17.99
C GLY A 340 5.46 29.26 -17.50
N VAL A 341 6.35 29.36 -16.52
CA VAL A 341 7.14 28.23 -15.99
C VAL A 341 6.37 27.53 -14.86
N PHE A 342 6.20 26.22 -15.00
CA PHE A 342 5.54 25.35 -14.02
C PHE A 342 6.43 24.17 -13.66
N LEU A 343 6.46 23.83 -12.38
CA LEU A 343 7.12 22.64 -11.87
C LEU A 343 6.09 21.72 -11.20
N GLY A 344 6.12 20.43 -11.48
CA GLY A 344 5.19 19.45 -10.94
C GLY A 344 4.73 18.42 -11.99
N PRO A 345 3.60 17.73 -11.75
CA PRO A 345 2.72 17.87 -10.59
C PRO A 345 3.29 17.26 -9.31
N PHE A 346 2.85 17.80 -8.18
CA PHE A 346 3.20 17.28 -6.86
C PHE A 346 2.06 16.44 -6.29
N PRO A 347 2.39 15.37 -5.53
CA PRO A 347 1.38 14.47 -4.97
C PRO A 347 0.53 15.14 -3.88
N ASP A 348 1.13 16.08 -3.14
CA ASP A 348 0.47 16.79 -2.06
C ASP A 348 1.09 18.20 -1.84
N ARG A 349 0.46 18.97 -0.97
CA ARG A 349 0.90 20.33 -0.63
C ARG A 349 2.28 20.34 0.05
N ARG A 350 2.57 19.35 0.88
CA ARG A 350 3.85 19.25 1.60
C ARG A 350 5.02 19.10 0.62
N ALA A 351 4.86 18.26 -0.40
CA ALA A 351 5.88 18.08 -1.44
C ALA A 351 6.10 19.38 -2.25
N ALA A 352 5.00 20.08 -2.62
CA ALA A 352 5.11 21.36 -3.32
C ALA A 352 5.82 22.42 -2.47
N ASP A 353 5.44 22.56 -1.21
CA ASP A 353 6.06 23.52 -0.28
C ASP A 353 7.53 23.17 0.00
N ALA A 354 7.90 21.87 0.06
CA ALA A 354 9.29 21.43 0.20
C ALA A 354 10.15 21.82 -1.02
N ALA A 355 9.61 21.69 -2.23
CA ALA A 355 10.28 22.12 -3.46
C ALA A 355 10.45 23.65 -3.49
N VAL A 356 9.40 24.41 -3.13
CA VAL A 356 9.47 25.88 -3.01
C VAL A 356 10.52 26.30 -2.00
N ALA A 357 10.57 25.64 -0.83
CA ALA A 357 11.57 25.94 0.19
C ALA A 357 12.99 25.66 -0.32
N ALA A 358 13.22 24.55 -1.06
CA ALA A 358 14.52 24.27 -1.66
C ALA A 358 14.93 25.39 -2.64
N VAL A 359 14.04 25.85 -3.50
CA VAL A 359 14.34 26.96 -4.43
C VAL A 359 14.69 28.24 -3.67
N HIS A 360 13.96 28.58 -2.61
CA HIS A 360 14.24 29.76 -1.80
C HIS A 360 15.52 29.67 -0.94
N GLU A 361 16.05 28.47 -0.72
CA GLU A 361 17.37 28.26 -0.11
C GLU A 361 18.52 28.51 -1.09
N SER A 362 18.27 28.38 -2.40
CA SER A 362 19.26 28.55 -3.47
C SER A 362 19.17 29.94 -4.12
N LEU A 363 17.96 30.41 -4.38
CA LEU A 363 17.72 31.65 -5.14
C LEU A 363 17.05 32.70 -4.28
N PRO A 364 17.51 33.99 -4.33
CA PRO A 364 16.94 35.09 -3.59
C PRO A 364 15.63 35.63 -4.23
N LEU A 365 14.72 34.70 -4.61
CA LEU A 365 13.40 35.06 -5.09
C LEU A 365 12.53 35.58 -3.95
N ARG A 366 11.75 36.64 -4.22
CA ARG A 366 10.83 37.21 -3.24
C ARG A 366 9.77 36.19 -2.78
N GLN A 367 9.46 36.21 -1.50
CA GLN A 367 8.46 35.33 -0.89
C GLN A 367 7.16 36.07 -0.53
N CYS A 368 7.17 37.41 -0.52
CA CYS A 368 6.01 38.23 -0.24
C CYS A 368 4.92 38.06 -1.31
N THR A 369 3.67 38.13 -0.88
CA THR A 369 2.48 37.89 -1.75
C THR A 369 1.93 39.21 -2.33
N SER A 370 2.32 40.35 -1.82
CA SER A 370 1.93 41.68 -2.33
C SER A 370 2.42 41.85 -3.77
N ARG A 371 1.60 42.49 -4.60
CA ARG A 371 1.99 42.86 -5.95
C ARG A 371 2.95 44.07 -5.87
N LEU A 372 4.13 43.90 -6.43
CA LEU A 372 5.13 44.98 -6.46
C LEU A 372 4.96 45.83 -7.72
N SER A 373 5.25 47.14 -7.57
CA SER A 373 5.21 48.12 -8.66
C SER A 373 6.63 48.65 -8.91
N LEU A 374 6.89 49.13 -10.11
CA LEU A 374 8.14 49.84 -10.45
C LEU A 374 8.16 51.25 -9.92
N THR A 375 6.98 51.84 -9.65
CA THR A 375 6.83 53.26 -9.29
C THR A 375 6.56 53.51 -7.80
N VAL A 376 6.04 52.50 -7.11
CA VAL A 376 5.71 52.60 -5.68
C VAL A 376 6.69 51.72 -4.89
N LEU A 377 7.62 52.35 -4.23
CA LEU A 377 8.60 51.69 -3.39
C LEU A 377 8.05 51.44 -1.99
N GLY A 378 8.37 50.26 -1.46
CA GLY A 378 8.02 49.83 -0.12
C GLY A 378 9.23 49.82 0.83
N THR A 379 9.06 49.21 1.99
CA THR A 379 10.12 48.97 2.97
C THR A 379 10.68 47.57 2.87
N ALA A 380 11.98 47.40 3.08
CA ALA A 380 12.65 46.11 3.13
C ALA A 380 12.13 45.28 4.31
N CYS A 381 11.88 43.98 4.06
CA CYS A 381 11.51 43.02 5.10
C CYS A 381 12.75 42.28 5.65
N ALA A 382 12.58 41.49 6.70
CA ALA A 382 13.68 40.73 7.31
C ALA A 382 14.43 39.83 6.31
N LEU A 383 13.76 39.30 5.29
CA LEU A 383 14.39 38.43 4.26
C LEU A 383 15.45 39.18 3.44
N ALA A 384 15.28 40.50 3.26
CA ALA A 384 16.28 41.35 2.61
C ALA A 384 17.54 41.46 3.47
N GLY A 385 17.39 41.73 4.77
CA GLY A 385 18.50 41.78 5.71
C GLY A 385 19.24 40.46 5.89
N MET A 386 18.55 39.34 5.64
CA MET A 386 19.13 37.98 5.66
C MET A 386 19.76 37.54 4.32
N GLY A 387 19.79 38.40 3.30
CA GLY A 387 20.28 38.08 1.96
C GLY A 387 19.41 37.05 1.19
N ARG A 388 18.20 36.78 1.66
CA ARG A 388 17.27 35.82 1.04
C ARG A 388 16.32 36.44 0.01
N CYS A 389 16.44 37.76 -0.21
CA CYS A 389 15.70 38.51 -1.21
C CYS A 389 16.52 39.76 -1.56
N GLY A 390 16.65 40.05 -2.84
CA GLY A 390 17.36 41.28 -3.31
C GLY A 390 16.62 42.59 -3.08
N ALA A 391 15.48 42.56 -2.35
CA ALA A 391 14.64 43.69 -2.03
C ALA A 391 14.16 44.53 -3.23
N PRO A 392 13.60 43.93 -4.27
CA PRO A 392 13.07 44.69 -5.42
C PRO A 392 11.94 45.64 -5.01
N CYS A 393 11.32 45.43 -3.86
CA CYS A 393 10.29 46.31 -3.30
C CYS A 393 10.81 47.68 -2.87
N THR A 394 12.12 47.85 -2.62
CA THR A 394 12.75 49.13 -2.25
C THR A 394 13.49 49.75 -3.41
N GLY A 395 13.55 49.12 -4.57
CA GLY A 395 14.38 49.54 -5.69
C GLY A 395 15.86 49.14 -5.55
N ALA A 396 16.25 48.41 -4.49
CA ALA A 396 17.64 47.96 -4.28
C ALA A 396 18.09 46.93 -5.31
N GLN A 397 17.16 46.23 -5.96
CA GLN A 397 17.38 45.30 -7.08
C GLN A 397 16.55 45.76 -8.27
N SER A 398 17.19 45.96 -9.41
CA SER A 398 16.51 46.31 -10.67
C SER A 398 15.64 45.18 -11.19
N ARG A 399 14.78 45.49 -12.16
CA ARG A 399 13.94 44.50 -12.85
C ARG A 399 14.79 43.48 -13.60
N GLU A 400 15.83 43.92 -14.26
CA GLU A 400 16.76 43.15 -15.07
C GLU A 400 17.57 42.18 -14.20
N GLU A 401 18.11 42.64 -13.09
CA GLU A 401 18.82 41.83 -12.12
C GLU A 401 17.88 40.76 -11.50
N TYR A 402 16.65 41.16 -11.17
CA TYR A 402 15.67 40.22 -10.63
C TYR A 402 15.24 39.19 -11.68
N ALA A 403 15.06 39.61 -12.94
CA ALA A 403 14.71 38.72 -14.05
C ALA A 403 15.80 37.66 -14.29
N SER A 404 17.08 38.01 -14.11
CA SER A 404 18.18 37.03 -14.19
C SER A 404 18.08 35.95 -13.11
N VAL A 405 17.72 36.31 -11.87
CA VAL A 405 17.47 35.32 -10.80
C VAL A 405 16.29 34.40 -11.14
N ALA A 406 15.20 34.99 -11.66
CA ALA A 406 14.03 34.20 -12.06
C ALA A 406 14.32 33.26 -13.25
N ALA A 407 15.21 33.69 -14.16
CA ALA A 407 15.63 32.88 -15.32
C ALA A 407 16.39 31.61 -14.91
N VAL A 408 17.18 31.64 -13.81
CA VAL A 408 17.83 30.43 -13.28
C VAL A 408 16.81 29.37 -12.91
N PHE A 409 15.72 29.74 -12.27
CA PHE A 409 14.64 28.78 -11.96
C PHE A 409 13.98 28.25 -13.23
N ALA A 410 13.71 29.11 -14.20
CA ALA A 410 13.12 28.70 -15.47
C ALA A 410 14.03 27.71 -16.22
N ALA A 411 15.31 28.01 -16.35
CA ALA A 411 16.30 27.14 -16.98
C ALA A 411 16.44 25.80 -16.24
N ALA A 412 16.44 25.82 -14.90
CA ALA A 412 16.51 24.62 -14.07
C ALA A 412 15.31 23.67 -14.30
N VAL A 413 14.12 24.24 -14.51
CA VAL A 413 12.90 23.47 -14.75
C VAL A 413 12.87 22.90 -16.17
N ASP A 414 13.29 23.69 -17.16
CA ASP A 414 13.17 23.31 -18.58
C ASP A 414 14.36 22.48 -19.10
N SER A 415 15.56 22.64 -18.50
CA SER A 415 16.76 21.99 -19.04
C SER A 415 17.66 21.40 -17.95
N ASP A 416 18.58 22.18 -17.36
CA ASP A 416 19.59 21.71 -16.42
C ASP A 416 19.40 22.34 -15.04
N PRO A 417 19.04 21.57 -13.99
CA PRO A 417 18.86 22.08 -12.64
C PRO A 417 20.19 22.33 -11.90
N ARG A 418 21.35 22.16 -12.52
CA ARG A 418 22.66 22.18 -11.86
C ARG A 418 22.92 23.51 -11.14
N GLU A 419 22.65 24.63 -11.77
CA GLU A 419 22.85 25.96 -11.19
C GLU A 419 21.98 26.18 -9.95
N LEU A 420 20.81 25.59 -9.91
CA LEU A 420 19.88 25.62 -8.77
C LEU A 420 20.26 24.61 -7.68
N VAL A 421 20.69 23.40 -8.05
CA VAL A 421 20.85 22.26 -7.12
C VAL A 421 22.25 22.20 -6.52
N ALA A 422 23.33 22.54 -7.27
CA ALA A 422 24.69 22.43 -6.77
C ALA A 422 24.96 23.25 -5.48
N PRO A 423 24.48 24.51 -5.35
CA PRO A 423 24.65 25.26 -4.11
C PRO A 423 23.96 24.62 -2.91
N LEU A 424 22.83 23.94 -3.15
CA LEU A 424 22.07 23.25 -2.10
C LEU A 424 22.81 22.00 -1.60
N LEU A 425 23.39 21.22 -2.51
CA LEU A 425 24.19 20.04 -2.15
C LEU A 425 25.44 20.44 -1.38
N ALA A 426 26.16 21.48 -1.83
CA ALA A 426 27.30 22.02 -1.08
C ALA A 426 26.91 22.52 0.32
N ARG A 427 25.68 23.03 0.49
CA ARG A 427 25.17 23.41 1.80
C ARG A 427 24.82 22.19 2.66
N VAL A 428 24.28 21.12 2.08
CA VAL A 428 24.04 19.85 2.79
C VAL A 428 25.36 19.30 3.36
N GLU A 429 26.43 19.32 2.55
CA GLU A 429 27.77 18.87 2.97
C GLU A 429 28.29 19.73 4.12
N ARG A 430 28.26 21.06 4.00
CA ARG A 430 28.68 21.97 5.09
C ARG A 430 27.92 21.74 6.39
N LEU A 431 26.59 21.56 6.32
CA LEU A 431 25.78 21.28 7.52
C LEU A 431 26.19 19.95 8.17
N ALA A 432 26.54 18.95 7.36
CA ALA A 432 27.04 17.67 7.88
C ALA A 432 28.43 17.81 8.53
N ASP A 433 29.32 18.58 7.92
CA ASP A 433 30.67 18.86 8.47
C ASP A 433 30.60 19.66 9.80
N GLU A 434 29.59 20.54 9.92
CA GLU A 434 29.28 21.26 11.15
C GLU A 434 28.60 20.40 12.23
N GLY A 435 28.35 19.11 11.97
CA GLY A 435 27.65 18.19 12.88
C GLY A 435 26.13 18.41 12.94
N ARG A 436 25.56 19.25 12.09
CA ARG A 436 24.11 19.60 12.02
C ARG A 436 23.37 18.60 11.14
N TYR A 437 23.41 17.33 11.52
CA TYR A 437 22.90 16.23 10.70
C TYR A 437 21.39 16.29 10.44
N GLU A 438 20.59 16.80 11.39
CA GLU A 438 19.14 16.95 11.21
C GLU A 438 18.81 18.01 10.16
N ASP A 439 19.48 19.18 10.21
CA ASP A 439 19.31 20.24 9.23
C ASP A 439 19.79 19.81 7.85
N ALA A 440 20.92 19.09 7.78
CA ALA A 440 21.43 18.50 6.55
C ALA A 440 20.43 17.52 5.96
N ALA A 441 19.83 16.65 6.77
CA ALA A 441 18.83 15.68 6.33
C ALA A 441 17.53 16.35 5.80
N VAL A 442 17.06 17.40 6.49
CA VAL A 442 15.88 18.16 6.04
C VAL A 442 16.15 18.84 4.70
N LEU A 443 17.31 19.48 4.54
CA LEU A 443 17.69 20.12 3.27
C LEU A 443 17.87 19.11 2.16
N ARG A 444 18.59 18.01 2.40
CA ARG A 444 18.77 16.90 1.47
C ARG A 444 17.43 16.37 0.96
N ASP A 445 16.46 16.15 1.86
CA ASP A 445 15.15 15.63 1.49
C ASP A 445 14.34 16.63 0.65
N ARG A 446 14.46 17.94 0.90
CA ARG A 446 13.89 19.00 0.07
C ARG A 446 14.50 19.03 -1.33
N VAL A 447 15.83 18.91 -1.42
CA VAL A 447 16.54 18.83 -2.70
C VAL A 447 16.11 17.61 -3.49
N ALA A 448 15.97 16.46 -2.84
CA ALA A 448 15.50 15.24 -3.50
C ALA A 448 14.07 15.41 -4.06
N VAL A 449 13.17 16.07 -3.34
CA VAL A 449 11.82 16.39 -3.85
C VAL A 449 11.89 17.30 -5.07
N LEU A 450 12.72 18.33 -5.03
CA LEU A 450 12.91 19.25 -6.16
C LEU A 450 13.45 18.55 -7.40
N VAL A 451 14.53 17.77 -7.26
CA VAL A 451 15.16 17.04 -8.38
C VAL A 451 14.19 16.02 -8.97
N ARG A 452 13.44 15.28 -8.14
CA ARG A 452 12.41 14.36 -8.63
C ARG A 452 11.32 15.07 -9.40
N ALA A 453 10.89 16.25 -8.96
CA ALA A 453 9.86 17.03 -9.64
C ALA A 453 10.35 17.53 -11.02
N VAL A 454 11.58 18.04 -11.12
CA VAL A 454 12.19 18.45 -12.40
C VAL A 454 12.34 17.25 -13.34
N ARG A 455 12.92 16.14 -12.85
CA ARG A 455 13.07 14.91 -13.64
C ARG A 455 11.73 14.39 -14.15
N ARG A 456 10.70 14.39 -13.29
CA ARG A 456 9.34 13.96 -13.66
C ARG A 456 8.79 14.84 -14.77
N ARG A 457 8.88 16.15 -14.65
CA ARG A 457 8.42 17.08 -15.68
C ARG A 457 9.12 16.84 -17.02
N GLN A 458 10.46 16.80 -17.01
CA GLN A 458 11.25 16.59 -18.22
C GLN A 458 10.91 15.27 -18.93
N ARG A 459 10.67 14.20 -18.17
CA ARG A 459 10.22 12.90 -18.73
C ARG A 459 8.84 13.00 -19.38
N LEU A 460 7.91 13.70 -18.75
CA LEU A 460 6.57 13.90 -19.31
C LEU A 460 6.62 14.71 -20.60
N GLU A 461 7.36 15.81 -20.60
CA GLU A 461 7.52 16.69 -21.77
C GLU A 461 8.20 15.99 -22.95
N SER A 462 9.07 14.99 -22.68
CA SER A 462 9.69 14.23 -23.77
C SER A 462 8.69 13.52 -24.67
N LEU A 463 7.47 13.27 -24.22
CA LEU A 463 6.38 12.68 -25.01
C LEU A 463 5.41 13.71 -25.59
N ALA A 464 5.42 14.96 -25.11
CA ALA A 464 4.53 16.01 -25.62
C ALA A 464 4.83 16.38 -27.08
N ASP A 465 6.12 16.39 -27.43
CA ASP A 465 6.60 16.74 -28.76
C ASP A 465 6.62 15.56 -29.75
N VAL A 466 6.25 14.34 -29.29
CA VAL A 466 6.24 13.14 -30.15
C VAL A 466 4.86 12.96 -30.77
N PRO A 467 4.70 13.22 -32.08
CA PRO A 467 3.42 13.07 -32.77
C PRO A 467 2.86 11.64 -32.65
N GLU A 468 3.70 10.64 -32.89
CA GLU A 468 3.34 9.22 -32.70
C GLU A 468 4.57 8.36 -32.39
N LEU A 469 4.39 7.44 -31.46
CA LEU A 469 5.32 6.33 -31.23
C LEU A 469 4.56 5.01 -31.09
N VAL A 470 5.20 3.93 -31.53
CA VAL A 470 4.67 2.57 -31.42
C VAL A 470 5.59 1.74 -30.55
N LEU A 471 5.02 1.15 -29.52
CA LEU A 471 5.71 0.28 -28.59
C LEU A 471 5.23 -1.15 -28.77
N ALA A 472 6.15 -2.10 -28.67
CA ALA A 472 5.85 -3.52 -28.70
C ALA A 472 6.52 -4.25 -27.53
N ARG A 473 5.83 -5.23 -26.98
CA ARG A 473 6.33 -6.11 -25.93
C ARG A 473 5.91 -7.54 -26.21
N PRO A 474 6.79 -8.56 -26.00
CA PRO A 474 6.37 -9.96 -26.10
C PRO A 474 5.21 -10.28 -25.18
N ASP A 475 4.22 -11.03 -25.67
CA ASP A 475 3.03 -11.45 -24.90
C ASP A 475 3.26 -12.73 -24.05
N GLY A 476 4.44 -13.35 -24.17
CA GLY A 476 4.77 -14.62 -23.52
C GLY A 476 4.27 -15.86 -24.26
N ALA A 477 3.37 -15.71 -25.26
CA ALA A 477 2.81 -16.79 -26.06
C ALA A 477 3.39 -16.83 -27.51
N GLY A 478 4.41 -16.00 -27.76
CA GLY A 478 5.08 -15.88 -29.06
C GLY A 478 4.47 -14.84 -29.98
N GLY A 479 3.57 -14.01 -29.48
CA GLY A 479 3.00 -12.83 -30.10
C GLY A 479 3.54 -11.53 -29.51
N TRP A 480 2.91 -10.40 -29.87
CA TRP A 480 3.32 -9.06 -29.47
C TRP A 480 2.15 -8.22 -28.97
N GLN A 481 2.27 -7.67 -27.78
CA GLN A 481 1.44 -6.59 -27.29
C GLN A 481 1.89 -5.29 -27.94
N LEU A 482 0.98 -4.57 -28.59
CA LEU A 482 1.24 -3.34 -29.32
C LEU A 482 0.51 -2.17 -28.68
N SER A 483 1.18 -1.03 -28.57
CA SER A 483 0.62 0.24 -28.09
C SER A 483 0.97 1.36 -29.04
N VAL A 484 -0.04 2.09 -29.51
CA VAL A 484 0.14 3.33 -30.28
C VAL A 484 -0.10 4.51 -29.35
N VAL A 485 0.88 5.39 -29.27
CA VAL A 485 0.87 6.55 -28.37
C VAL A 485 1.08 7.81 -29.19
N ARG A 486 0.24 8.83 -28.98
CA ARG A 486 0.36 10.15 -29.62
C ARG A 486 0.40 11.22 -28.55
N ARG A 487 1.46 12.00 -28.52
CA ARG A 487 1.69 13.07 -27.54
C ARG A 487 1.39 12.64 -26.09
N GLY A 488 1.95 11.47 -25.69
CA GLY A 488 1.79 10.90 -24.36
C GLY A 488 0.45 10.19 -24.09
N ARG A 489 -0.52 10.21 -25.03
CA ARG A 489 -1.83 9.55 -24.93
C ARG A 489 -1.79 8.17 -25.58
N LEU A 490 -2.24 7.15 -24.89
CA LEU A 490 -2.51 5.83 -25.49
C LEU A 490 -3.75 5.93 -26.37
N VAL A 491 -3.57 5.84 -27.70
CA VAL A 491 -4.64 6.00 -28.68
C VAL A 491 -5.14 4.69 -29.28
N ALA A 492 -4.32 3.62 -29.22
CA ALA A 492 -4.74 2.27 -29.57
C ALA A 492 -3.87 1.24 -28.88
N ALA A 493 -4.43 0.06 -28.61
CA ALA A 493 -3.76 -1.08 -28.03
C ALA A 493 -4.27 -2.38 -28.66
N GLY A 494 -3.38 -3.38 -28.81
CA GLY A 494 -3.76 -4.65 -29.42
C GLY A 494 -2.72 -5.74 -29.20
N VAL A 495 -3.07 -6.99 -29.57
CA VAL A 495 -2.16 -8.13 -29.53
C VAL A 495 -2.07 -8.76 -30.92
N ALA A 496 -0.88 -8.70 -31.51
CA ALA A 496 -0.56 -9.46 -32.69
C ALA A 496 -0.18 -10.88 -32.29
N VAL A 497 -1.10 -11.83 -32.46
CA VAL A 497 -0.89 -13.23 -32.10
C VAL A 497 0.19 -13.87 -32.99
N ARG A 498 0.83 -14.93 -32.50
CA ARG A 498 1.83 -15.69 -33.24
C ARG A 498 1.31 -16.10 -34.63
N GLY A 499 2.14 -15.85 -35.66
CA GLY A 499 1.79 -16.18 -37.06
C GLY A 499 1.05 -15.07 -37.83
N ARG A 500 0.57 -14.03 -37.19
CA ARG A 500 -0.01 -12.85 -37.85
C ARG A 500 1.08 -11.84 -38.20
N SER A 501 0.98 -11.21 -39.38
CA SER A 501 1.87 -10.12 -39.75
C SER A 501 1.72 -8.94 -38.79
N VAL A 502 2.77 -8.65 -38.02
CA VAL A 502 2.78 -7.52 -37.06
C VAL A 502 2.59 -6.19 -37.79
N ARG A 503 3.21 -6.02 -39.00
CA ARG A 503 3.06 -4.79 -39.78
C ARG A 503 1.63 -4.58 -40.29
N GLY A 504 0.98 -5.64 -40.81
CA GLY A 504 -0.42 -5.54 -41.24
C GLY A 504 -1.35 -5.21 -40.09
N TYR A 505 -1.18 -5.91 -38.97
CA TYR A 505 -1.97 -5.65 -37.78
C TYR A 505 -1.77 -4.23 -37.19
N LEU A 506 -0.53 -3.72 -37.24
CA LEU A 506 -0.23 -2.35 -36.82
C LEU A 506 -0.90 -1.30 -37.72
N ALA A 507 -0.97 -1.56 -39.03
CA ALA A 507 -1.67 -0.67 -39.97
C ALA A 507 -3.18 -0.61 -39.62
N ASP A 508 -3.80 -1.76 -39.37
CA ASP A 508 -5.21 -1.83 -38.94
C ASP A 508 -5.42 -1.10 -37.61
N LEU A 509 -4.50 -1.30 -36.66
CA LEU A 509 -4.56 -0.67 -35.33
C LEU A 509 -4.45 0.86 -35.41
N ARG A 510 -3.57 1.37 -36.30
CA ARG A 510 -3.43 2.81 -36.53
C ARG A 510 -4.67 3.43 -37.19
N ALA A 511 -5.32 2.69 -38.07
CA ALA A 511 -6.53 3.15 -38.76
C ALA A 511 -7.71 3.35 -37.82
N THR A 512 -7.73 2.58 -36.71
CA THR A 512 -8.77 2.67 -35.65
C THR A 512 -8.36 3.52 -34.45
N ALA A 513 -7.13 4.07 -34.46
CA ALA A 513 -6.60 4.82 -33.33
C ALA A 513 -7.29 6.16 -33.16
N GLU A 514 -7.55 6.53 -31.89
CA GLU A 514 -8.08 7.85 -31.54
C GLU A 514 -7.19 8.99 -32.07
N THR A 515 -7.81 10.06 -32.57
CA THR A 515 -7.10 11.29 -32.89
C THR A 515 -7.14 12.21 -31.68
N PRO A 516 -6.00 12.46 -31.00
CA PRO A 516 -6.02 13.31 -29.83
C PRO A 516 -6.28 14.77 -30.20
N THR A 517 -7.08 15.45 -29.39
CA THR A 517 -7.35 16.88 -29.50
C THR A 517 -6.33 17.69 -28.68
N GLY A 518 -6.17 18.97 -29.00
CA GLY A 518 -5.26 19.90 -28.32
C GLY A 518 -4.07 20.35 -29.17
N PRO A 519 -3.36 21.40 -28.73
CA PRO A 519 -2.26 21.99 -29.48
C PRO A 519 -1.05 21.05 -29.59
N GLU A 520 -0.25 21.22 -30.63
CA GLU A 520 1.04 20.55 -30.77
C GLU A 520 2.01 21.02 -29.68
N GLY A 521 2.92 20.12 -29.25
CA GLY A 521 3.86 20.42 -28.17
C GLY A 521 3.28 20.32 -26.76
N GLU A 522 2.01 19.97 -26.63
CA GLU A 522 1.37 19.71 -25.33
C GLU A 522 0.96 18.24 -25.21
N LEU A 523 0.96 17.75 -23.97
CA LEU A 523 0.46 16.41 -23.68
C LEU A 523 -1.03 16.31 -24.04
N ALA A 524 -1.36 15.29 -24.83
CA ALA A 524 -2.74 14.97 -25.20
C ALA A 524 -3.45 14.09 -24.16
N ALA A 525 -2.77 13.77 -23.07
CA ALA A 525 -3.26 12.93 -21.98
C ALA A 525 -3.07 13.58 -20.61
N SER A 526 -3.73 13.03 -19.59
CA SER A 526 -3.42 13.39 -18.21
C SER A 526 -1.98 12.97 -17.85
N VAL A 527 -1.39 13.66 -16.89
CA VAL A 527 -0.05 13.31 -16.38
C VAL A 527 0.02 11.85 -15.93
N ASP A 528 -1.00 11.37 -15.22
CA ASP A 528 -1.04 10.00 -14.73
C ASP A 528 -1.06 8.97 -15.87
N GLU A 529 -1.78 9.26 -16.96
CA GLU A 529 -1.78 8.41 -18.15
C GLU A 529 -0.41 8.41 -18.85
N THR A 530 0.18 9.59 -19.05
CA THR A 530 1.52 9.70 -19.65
C THR A 530 2.57 8.96 -18.81
N GLU A 531 2.46 8.98 -17.50
CA GLU A 531 3.34 8.20 -16.62
C GLU A 531 3.15 6.69 -16.74
N LEU A 532 1.92 6.22 -16.94
CA LEU A 532 1.69 4.80 -17.24
C LEU A 532 2.39 4.39 -18.52
N VAL A 533 2.30 5.22 -19.58
CA VAL A 533 3.00 4.99 -20.84
C VAL A 533 4.52 4.96 -20.62
N LEU A 534 5.10 5.93 -19.92
CA LEU A 534 6.54 5.99 -19.64
C LEU A 534 7.01 4.76 -18.86
N ARG A 535 6.28 4.35 -17.82
CA ARG A 535 6.61 3.13 -17.06
C ARG A 535 6.54 1.87 -17.91
N TRP A 536 5.58 1.80 -18.82
CA TRP A 536 5.46 0.67 -19.73
C TRP A 536 6.59 0.63 -20.75
N MET A 537 7.04 1.79 -21.26
CA MET A 537 8.24 1.91 -22.11
C MET A 537 9.51 1.39 -21.42
N GLU A 538 9.63 1.61 -20.12
CA GLU A 538 10.79 1.22 -19.31
C GLU A 538 10.75 -0.24 -18.84
N LYS A 539 9.63 -0.95 -19.04
CA LYS A 539 9.56 -2.37 -18.69
C LYS A 539 10.54 -3.19 -19.52
N PRO A 540 11.27 -4.14 -18.91
CA PRO A 540 12.16 -5.04 -19.63
C PRO A 540 11.45 -5.75 -20.79
N GLY A 541 12.08 -5.78 -21.95
CA GLY A 541 11.54 -6.40 -23.17
C GLY A 541 10.61 -5.50 -23.99
N THR A 542 10.28 -4.29 -23.56
CA THR A 542 9.57 -3.32 -24.40
C THR A 542 10.52 -2.76 -25.46
N ARG A 543 10.03 -2.66 -26.69
CA ARG A 543 10.76 -2.17 -27.85
C ARG A 543 10.03 -1.00 -28.48
N LEU A 544 10.78 0.03 -28.88
CA LEU A 544 10.29 1.05 -29.79
C LEU A 544 10.31 0.47 -31.21
N VAL A 545 9.15 0.37 -31.82
CA VAL A 545 8.98 -0.24 -33.15
C VAL A 545 8.96 0.82 -34.26
N ASP A 546 8.31 1.94 -33.97
CA ASP A 546 8.16 3.04 -34.91
C ASP A 546 8.05 4.37 -34.18
N LEU A 547 8.50 5.44 -34.81
CA LEU A 547 8.53 6.79 -34.24
C LEU A 547 8.36 7.83 -35.35
N THR A 548 7.38 8.70 -35.20
CA THR A 548 7.23 9.91 -35.97
C THR A 548 7.75 11.09 -35.17
N GLY A 549 8.66 11.86 -35.76
CA GLY A 549 9.35 12.95 -35.05
C GLY A 549 10.58 12.48 -34.29
N THR A 550 10.95 13.19 -33.23
CA THR A 550 12.15 12.92 -32.43
C THR A 550 11.79 12.68 -30.98
N LEU A 551 12.19 11.53 -30.47
CA LEU A 551 12.13 11.25 -29.03
C LEU A 551 13.46 11.67 -28.40
N ALA A 552 13.55 12.90 -27.94
CA ALA A 552 14.71 13.39 -27.22
C ALA A 552 14.52 13.24 -25.71
N SER A 553 15.46 12.60 -25.03
CA SER A 553 15.47 12.63 -23.58
C SER A 553 15.86 14.03 -23.10
N ARG A 554 14.93 14.74 -22.46
CA ARG A 554 15.20 16.05 -21.83
C ARG A 554 15.81 15.90 -20.43
N THR A 555 16.30 14.70 -20.07
CA THR A 555 16.86 14.42 -18.74
C THR A 555 18.39 14.52 -18.61
N PRO A 556 19.18 15.09 -19.55
CA PRO A 556 20.63 15.13 -19.41
C PRO A 556 21.07 15.85 -18.12
N GLY A 557 20.38 16.90 -17.70
CA GLY A 557 20.68 17.64 -16.47
C GLY A 557 20.31 16.90 -15.18
N THR A 558 19.22 16.11 -15.17
CA THR A 558 18.78 15.37 -13.97
C THR A 558 19.40 13.99 -13.84
N GLY A 559 19.99 13.43 -14.88
CA GLY A 559 20.70 12.14 -14.86
C GLY A 559 21.86 12.14 -13.86
N HIS A 560 22.58 13.25 -13.71
CA HIS A 560 23.69 13.42 -12.76
C HIS A 560 23.28 13.23 -11.29
N TYR A 561 22.00 13.35 -10.97
CA TYR A 561 21.50 13.21 -9.59
C TYR A 561 20.95 11.82 -9.29
N SER A 562 21.12 10.84 -10.17
CA SER A 562 20.57 9.48 -9.98
C SER A 562 21.17 8.82 -8.74
N ASP A 563 22.49 8.91 -8.53
CA ASP A 563 23.17 8.35 -7.36
C ASP A 563 22.79 9.07 -6.06
N PHE A 564 22.61 10.40 -6.14
CA PHE A 564 22.11 11.18 -5.00
C PHE A 564 20.71 10.71 -4.59
N LEU A 565 19.80 10.54 -5.54
CA LEU A 565 18.45 10.06 -5.28
C LEU A 565 18.44 8.64 -4.72
N ALA A 566 19.29 7.75 -5.27
CA ALA A 566 19.43 6.38 -4.79
C ALA A 566 19.90 6.33 -3.33
N ARG A 567 20.91 7.15 -2.95
CA ARG A 567 21.35 7.27 -1.55
C ARG A 567 20.27 7.80 -0.61
N VAL A 568 19.47 8.77 -1.06
CA VAL A 568 18.34 9.29 -0.27
C VAL A 568 17.28 8.21 -0.05
N ASP A 569 17.02 7.37 -1.05
CA ASP A 569 16.03 6.29 -0.96
C ASP A 569 16.54 5.16 -0.06
N ALA A 570 17.81 4.76 -0.16
CA ALA A 570 18.44 3.77 0.72
C ALA A 570 18.38 4.21 2.20
N GLY A 571 18.75 5.46 2.50
CA GLY A 571 18.71 5.96 3.88
C GLY A 571 17.28 6.14 4.44
N ARG A 572 16.26 6.14 3.58
CA ARG A 572 14.84 6.08 4.02
C ARG A 572 14.43 4.66 4.36
N SER A 573 14.84 3.68 3.58
CA SER A 573 14.57 2.27 3.82
C SER A 573 15.22 1.78 5.12
N GLU A 574 16.42 2.23 5.43
CA GLU A 574 17.10 1.91 6.70
C GLU A 574 16.41 2.49 7.94
N ARG A 575 15.78 3.68 7.81
CA ARG A 575 15.03 4.33 8.92
C ARG A 575 13.64 3.76 9.12
N ASP A 576 13.05 3.15 8.13
CA ASP A 576 11.78 2.44 8.17
C ASP A 576 11.93 1.13 7.40
N PRO A 577 12.45 0.07 8.05
CA PRO A 577 12.63 -1.24 7.41
C PRO A 577 11.31 -1.85 6.91
N PHE A 578 10.17 -1.28 7.28
CA PHE A 578 8.85 -1.63 6.77
C PHE A 578 8.35 -0.70 5.64
N ALA A 579 9.13 0.35 5.26
CA ALA A 579 8.75 1.29 4.20
C ALA A 579 8.89 0.69 2.80
N ASP A 580 9.74 -0.30 2.59
CA ASP A 580 9.95 -0.94 1.28
C ASP A 580 8.74 -1.74 0.76
N GLY A 581 7.77 -2.09 1.63
CA GLY A 581 6.45 -2.59 1.25
C GLY A 581 5.44 -1.49 0.89
N ARG A 582 5.79 -0.22 1.09
CA ARG A 582 4.90 0.92 0.81
C ARG A 582 5.42 1.73 -0.38
N SER A 583 5.41 1.15 -1.56
CA SER A 583 5.37 1.90 -2.81
C SER A 583 4.31 2.99 -2.66
N LEU A 584 4.51 4.15 -3.27
CA LEU A 584 3.72 5.41 -3.22
C LEU A 584 2.18 5.29 -3.21
N SER A 585 1.64 4.12 -2.97
CA SER A 585 0.23 3.76 -3.01
C SER A 585 -0.50 3.67 -1.67
N THR A 586 0.17 3.67 -0.50
CA THR A 586 -0.52 3.45 0.79
C THR A 586 0.00 4.32 1.93
N ARG A 587 -0.07 5.65 1.80
CA ARG A 587 -0.19 6.48 2.99
C ARG A 587 -1.66 6.80 3.22
N ALA A 588 -2.32 6.00 4.05
CA ALA A 588 -3.50 6.43 4.76
C ALA A 588 -3.13 7.69 5.55
N GLN A 589 -3.70 8.83 5.21
CA GLN A 589 -3.72 9.96 6.14
C GLN A 589 -4.53 9.52 7.36
N PRO A 590 -4.07 9.79 8.60
CA PRO A 590 -4.92 9.66 9.77
C PRO A 590 -6.16 10.51 9.56
N ASP A 591 -7.31 9.98 9.94
CA ASP A 591 -8.60 10.66 9.89
C ASP A 591 -8.47 12.04 10.54
N ARG A 592 -8.64 13.08 9.75
CA ARG A 592 -8.93 14.41 10.28
C ARG A 592 -10.32 14.35 10.88
N VAL A 593 -10.35 14.30 12.19
CA VAL A 593 -11.55 14.62 12.99
C VAL A 593 -12.02 16.01 12.55
N SER A 594 -13.23 16.09 12.07
CA SER A 594 -13.91 17.34 11.77
C SER A 594 -14.02 18.18 13.05
N PRO A 595 -13.67 19.46 13.06
CA PRO A 595 -13.92 20.33 14.21
C PRO A 595 -15.40 20.72 14.21
N GLY A 596 -16.13 20.20 15.18
CA GLY A 596 -17.53 20.64 15.34
C GLY A 596 -18.33 19.79 16.31
N GLN A 597 -18.03 19.85 17.60
CA GLN A 597 -18.97 19.96 18.71
C GLN A 597 -18.15 20.17 20.01
N PRO A 598 -18.47 21.20 20.83
CA PRO A 598 -17.76 21.41 22.08
C PRO A 598 -18.18 20.39 23.13
N ALA A 599 -17.19 19.75 23.74
CA ALA A 599 -17.38 18.86 24.89
C ALA A 599 -17.94 19.62 26.10
N PRO A 600 -18.78 18.98 26.96
CA PRO A 600 -19.28 19.59 28.19
C PRO A 600 -18.12 19.75 29.18
N ARG A 601 -18.00 20.96 29.74
CA ARG A 601 -17.00 21.34 30.72
C ARG A 601 -17.18 20.51 32.01
N ALA A 602 -16.15 19.80 32.42
CA ALA A 602 -15.99 19.25 33.74
C ALA A 602 -15.90 20.40 34.77
N ARG A 603 -16.76 20.36 35.80
CA ARG A 603 -16.69 21.26 36.95
C ARG A 603 -15.59 20.76 37.87
N GLU A 604 -14.53 21.51 37.98
CA GLU A 604 -13.56 21.42 39.08
C GLU A 604 -14.18 21.99 40.36
N ALA A 605 -14.19 21.18 41.43
CA ALA A 605 -14.53 21.58 42.77
C ALA A 605 -13.29 22.18 43.45
N ALA A 606 -13.25 23.49 43.62
CA ALA A 606 -12.31 24.14 44.51
C ALA A 606 -13.05 24.54 45.81
N ARG A 607 -12.58 24.00 46.92
CA ARG A 607 -12.93 24.38 48.30
C ARG A 607 -12.25 25.71 48.68
N GLY A 608 -12.97 26.58 49.37
CA GLY A 608 -12.35 27.73 50.05
C GLY A 608 -13.34 28.69 50.66
N ARG A 609 -13.75 28.43 51.87
CA ARG A 609 -14.02 29.26 53.09
C ARG A 609 -14.42 30.74 52.97
N SER A 610 -15.50 31.02 53.59
CA SER A 610 -15.84 31.91 54.70
C SER A 610 -16.58 33.21 54.38
N ALA A 611 -17.60 33.39 55.18
CA ALA A 611 -18.15 34.58 55.82
C ALA A 611 -19.17 35.45 55.06
N GLY A 612 -20.41 35.37 55.44
CA GLY A 612 -21.00 36.48 56.22
C GLY A 612 -22.24 37.11 55.63
N ARG A 613 -23.35 36.92 56.33
CA ARG A 613 -24.47 37.85 56.61
C ARG A 613 -25.61 38.11 55.60
N THR A 614 -26.74 37.58 56.03
CA THR A 614 -28.02 38.22 56.43
C THR A 614 -29.03 38.65 55.36
N ALA A 615 -30.24 38.16 55.64
CA ALA A 615 -31.59 38.76 55.47
C ALA A 615 -32.14 38.83 54.03
N GLY A 616 -33.30 38.36 53.74
CA GLY A 616 -34.56 38.31 54.37
C GLY A 616 -35.68 37.92 53.38
N ARG A 617 -36.58 37.13 53.93
CA ARG A 617 -38.03 37.11 53.83
C ARG A 617 -38.77 36.89 52.50
N ARG A 618 -39.60 35.85 52.63
CA ARG A 618 -41.02 35.69 52.18
C ARG A 618 -41.21 35.34 50.71
N GLY A 619 -41.97 34.38 50.31
CA GLY A 619 -43.02 33.61 50.92
C GLY A 619 -43.95 33.12 49.80
N ARG A 620 -44.55 31.95 50.09
CA ARG A 620 -45.75 31.35 49.50
C ARG A 620 -45.63 30.32 48.37
N VAL A 621 -45.86 29.17 48.79
CA VAL A 621 -46.59 28.02 48.20
C VAL A 621 -48.09 28.39 48.17
N PRO A 622 -49.06 27.78 47.44
CA PRO A 622 -49.13 26.36 47.05
C PRO A 622 -49.93 26.01 45.76
N THR A 623 -49.93 24.69 45.52
CA THR A 623 -51.05 23.86 44.94
C THR A 623 -51.30 23.98 43.42
N GLY A 624 -51.59 22.95 42.70
CA GLY A 624 -52.11 21.64 42.87
C GLY A 624 -52.20 20.86 41.56
N LEU A 625 -52.20 19.55 41.71
CA LEU A 625 -53.06 18.52 41.10
C LEU A 625 -53.47 18.69 39.60
N ALA A 626 -53.28 17.78 38.72
CA ALA A 626 -53.80 16.43 38.57
C ALA A 626 -53.44 15.84 37.20
N SER A 627 -53.10 14.57 37.14
CA SER A 627 -53.30 13.64 36.02
C SER A 627 -54.79 13.30 35.88
N PRO A 628 -55.25 12.50 34.89
CA PRO A 628 -54.63 11.77 33.77
C PRO A 628 -55.47 11.81 32.45
N ALA A 629 -54.88 11.42 31.36
CA ALA A 629 -55.42 10.42 30.44
C ALA A 629 -54.35 10.03 29.42
#